data_9f64289993be31f4db37a8da511cc304
#
_entry.id   9f64289993be31f4db37a8da511cc304
#
_cell.length_a   1.000
_cell.length_b   1.000
_cell.length_c   1.000
_cell.angle_alpha   90.00
_cell.angle_beta   90.00
_cell.angle_gamma   90.00
#
_symmetry.space_group_name_H-M   'P 1'
#
loop_
_entity.id
_entity.type
_entity.pdbx_description
1 polymer ?
#
loop_
_entity_poly.entity_id
_entity_poly.type
_entity_poly.pdbx_seq_one_letter_code
_entity_poly.pdbx_strand_id
1 'polypeptide(L)'
;MEIIPTTNFQPDILLGSLRIGEPVIALTSLLVSLVCFFAWVQLKKIKFQGDVLKLSRIFFLLTGLSTLIGGIIGHAFLYAVPFEFKLPGWMLGMIAVSALEQASTIRAKVFLGEKTAKFISYLNIAELTLAIWFLSTTLWFPVVEIHSAFGFLLIIMPLEIMLWVKSRNAASRDILFGILWLVAAVLAHILKISFGVWFSFFDIAHLFMCAAMWKIMQGAAKKLPDQVAFVADQSPLV
;
A
#
# COMPACT_ATOMS: atom_id res chain seq x y z
N MET A 1 5.44 -28.33 -19.65
CA MET A 1 5.04 -26.91 -19.50
C MET A 1 4.93 -26.33 -20.90
N GLU A 2 3.78 -25.86 -21.26
CA GLU A 2 3.53 -25.22 -22.57
C GLU A 2 3.37 -23.72 -22.36
N ILE A 3 3.92 -22.90 -23.26
CA ILE A 3 3.87 -21.44 -23.22
C ILE A 3 2.84 -20.98 -24.25
N ILE A 4 1.81 -20.25 -23.82
CA ILE A 4 0.78 -19.69 -24.69
C ILE A 4 1.09 -18.20 -24.89
N PRO A 5 1.39 -17.74 -26.13
CA PRO A 5 1.50 -16.32 -26.42
C PRO A 5 0.13 -15.65 -26.17
N THR A 6 0.12 -14.60 -25.39
CA THR A 6 -1.09 -13.82 -25.08
C THR A 6 -0.89 -12.36 -25.39
N THR A 7 -1.96 -11.59 -25.44
CA THR A 7 -1.96 -10.13 -25.50
C THR A 7 -1.63 -9.49 -24.14
N ASN A 8 -1.38 -10.30 -23.13
CA ASN A 8 -1.05 -9.89 -21.76
C ASN A 8 0.44 -9.47 -21.66
N PHE A 9 0.82 -8.91 -20.49
CA PHE A 9 2.19 -8.44 -20.24
C PHE A 9 3.23 -9.56 -20.17
N GLN A 10 2.79 -10.79 -19.84
CA GLN A 10 3.63 -12.00 -19.87
C GLN A 10 2.87 -13.14 -20.54
N PRO A 11 3.59 -14.12 -21.14
CA PRO A 11 2.96 -15.33 -21.67
C PRO A 11 2.37 -16.16 -20.52
N ASP A 12 1.26 -16.84 -20.81
CA ASP A 12 0.69 -17.80 -19.90
C ASP A 12 1.47 -19.13 -19.92
N ILE A 13 1.39 -19.89 -18.84
CA ILE A 13 1.97 -21.24 -18.78
C ILE A 13 0.86 -22.27 -18.54
N LEU A 14 1.05 -23.46 -19.11
CA LEU A 14 0.22 -24.64 -18.82
C LEU A 14 0.99 -25.64 -17.97
N LEU A 15 0.39 -26.02 -16.85
CA LEU A 15 0.85 -27.10 -15.97
C LEU A 15 -0.20 -28.22 -16.02
N GLY A 16 -0.05 -29.14 -16.99
CA GLY A 16 -1.13 -30.09 -17.31
C GLY A 16 -2.34 -29.35 -17.88
N SER A 17 -3.49 -29.51 -17.24
CA SER A 17 -4.73 -28.79 -17.59
C SER A 17 -4.87 -27.40 -16.93
N LEU A 18 -3.97 -27.06 -16.00
CA LEU A 18 -4.05 -25.80 -15.28
C LEU A 18 -3.31 -24.70 -16.07
N ARG A 19 -4.06 -23.68 -16.50
CA ARG A 19 -3.50 -22.44 -17.09
C ARG A 19 -3.20 -21.44 -15.98
N ILE A 20 -2.02 -20.84 -16.02
CA ILE A 20 -1.63 -19.74 -15.14
C ILE A 20 -1.25 -18.55 -16.01
N GLY A 21 -2.02 -17.48 -15.90
CA GLY A 21 -1.73 -16.21 -16.58
C GLY A 21 -0.63 -15.44 -15.86
N GLU A 22 0.20 -14.70 -16.61
CA GLU A 22 1.20 -13.78 -16.09
C GLU A 22 1.95 -14.31 -14.85
N PRO A 23 2.58 -15.50 -14.93
CA PRO A 23 2.99 -16.28 -13.75
C PRO A 23 4.02 -15.56 -12.87
N VAL A 24 4.92 -14.78 -13.45
CA VAL A 24 5.95 -14.07 -12.67
C VAL A 24 5.33 -12.82 -12.01
N ILE A 25 4.44 -12.10 -12.70
CA ILE A 25 3.71 -10.97 -12.10
C ILE A 25 2.84 -11.49 -10.94
N ALA A 26 2.14 -12.60 -11.12
CA ALA A 26 1.37 -13.24 -10.06
C ALA A 26 2.27 -13.58 -8.86
N LEU A 27 3.42 -14.22 -9.09
CA LEU A 27 4.37 -14.59 -8.06
C LEU A 27 4.94 -13.37 -7.31
N THR A 28 5.34 -12.33 -8.03
CA THR A 28 5.90 -11.12 -7.40
C THR A 28 4.83 -10.35 -6.63
N SER A 29 3.57 -10.34 -7.07
CA SER A 29 2.44 -9.80 -6.30
C SER A 29 2.20 -10.60 -5.01
N LEU A 30 2.27 -11.93 -5.07
CA LEU A 30 2.20 -12.79 -3.87
C LEU A 30 3.37 -12.55 -2.91
N LEU A 31 4.56 -12.22 -3.43
CA LEU A 31 5.70 -11.86 -2.58
C LEU A 31 5.42 -10.57 -1.79
N VAL A 32 4.83 -9.55 -2.42
CA VAL A 32 4.37 -8.33 -1.69
C VAL A 32 3.38 -8.70 -0.59
N SER A 33 2.43 -9.57 -0.90
CA SER A 33 1.43 -10.06 0.07
C SER A 33 2.12 -10.73 1.28
N LEU A 34 3.09 -11.61 1.04
CA LEU A 34 3.85 -12.28 2.11
C LEU A 34 4.60 -11.29 2.99
N VAL A 35 5.26 -10.29 2.39
CA VAL A 35 5.96 -9.23 3.15
C VAL A 35 4.97 -8.45 4.01
N CYS A 36 3.78 -8.13 3.49
CA CYS A 36 2.75 -7.41 4.23
C CYS A 36 2.19 -8.26 5.39
N PHE A 37 1.89 -9.53 5.19
CA PHE A 37 1.45 -10.41 6.27
C PHE A 37 2.53 -10.64 7.31
N PHE A 38 3.80 -10.77 6.90
CA PHE A 38 4.91 -10.81 7.83
C PHE A 38 4.96 -9.52 8.68
N ALA A 39 4.86 -8.36 8.05
CA ALA A 39 4.84 -7.06 8.74
C ALA A 39 3.67 -6.98 9.74
N TRP A 40 2.47 -7.37 9.33
CA TRP A 40 1.29 -7.43 10.20
C TRP A 40 1.53 -8.31 11.43
N VAL A 41 2.08 -9.51 11.24
CA VAL A 41 2.41 -10.44 12.35
C VAL A 41 3.46 -9.84 13.29
N GLN A 42 4.52 -9.20 12.76
CA GLN A 42 5.54 -8.55 13.58
C GLN A 42 4.95 -7.38 14.40
N LEU A 43 4.12 -6.55 13.79
CA LEU A 43 3.46 -5.44 14.49
C LEU A 43 2.49 -5.94 15.56
N LYS A 44 1.86 -7.11 15.41
CA LYS A 44 1.01 -7.72 16.46
C LYS A 44 1.79 -8.13 17.71
N LYS A 45 3.08 -8.41 17.62
CA LYS A 45 3.94 -8.78 18.76
C LYS A 45 4.31 -7.57 19.63
N ILE A 46 4.10 -6.35 19.14
CA ILE A 46 4.44 -5.12 19.86
C ILE A 46 3.43 -4.91 20.99
N LYS A 47 3.94 -4.73 22.21
CA LYS A 47 3.13 -4.66 23.44
C LYS A 47 2.46 -3.30 23.64
N PHE A 48 3.06 -2.19 23.21
CA PHE A 48 2.41 -0.90 23.31
C PHE A 48 1.16 -0.84 22.41
N GLN A 49 0.12 -0.20 22.88
CA GLN A 49 -1.13 -0.05 22.16
C GLN A 49 -1.30 1.43 21.76
N GLY A 50 -2.10 1.68 20.74
CA GLY A 50 -2.41 3.03 20.27
C GLY A 50 -2.98 2.97 18.84
N ASP A 51 -3.75 3.99 18.48
CA ASP A 51 -4.44 4.04 17.18
C ASP A 51 -3.45 4.02 16.00
N VAL A 52 -2.29 4.66 16.14
CA VAL A 52 -1.23 4.63 15.10
C VAL A 52 -0.82 3.20 14.78
N LEU A 53 -0.55 2.38 15.80
CA LEU A 53 -0.13 0.99 15.59
C LEU A 53 -1.28 0.13 15.06
N LYS A 54 -2.51 0.37 15.54
CA LYS A 54 -3.72 -0.32 15.06
C LYS A 54 -3.94 -0.04 13.57
N LEU A 55 -3.88 1.23 13.15
CA LEU A 55 -4.04 1.64 11.75
C LEU A 55 -2.90 1.11 10.88
N SER A 56 -1.66 1.09 11.37
CA SER A 56 -0.54 0.47 10.67
C SER A 56 -0.74 -1.05 10.46
N ARG A 57 -1.30 -1.75 11.45
CA ARG A 57 -1.67 -3.17 11.33
C ARG A 57 -2.77 -3.37 10.27
N ILE A 58 -3.76 -2.49 10.24
CA ILE A 58 -4.83 -2.49 9.22
C ILE A 58 -4.23 -2.26 7.84
N PHE A 59 -3.34 -1.27 7.68
CA PHE A 59 -2.64 -1.01 6.42
C PHE A 59 -1.96 -2.28 5.87
N PHE A 60 -1.14 -2.96 6.68
CA PHE A 60 -0.43 -4.14 6.22
C PHE A 60 -1.34 -5.34 5.94
N LEU A 61 -2.37 -5.55 6.77
CA LEU A 61 -3.34 -6.61 6.55
C LEU A 61 -4.08 -6.41 5.22
N LEU A 62 -4.61 -5.21 5.00
CA LEU A 62 -5.40 -4.90 3.80
C LEU A 62 -4.52 -4.85 2.53
N THR A 63 -3.30 -4.31 2.61
CA THR A 63 -2.35 -4.37 1.49
C THR A 63 -2.00 -5.82 1.14
N GLY A 64 -1.76 -6.67 2.15
CA GLY A 64 -1.51 -8.08 1.94
C GLY A 64 -2.67 -8.80 1.26
N LEU A 65 -3.91 -8.55 1.69
CA LEU A 65 -5.11 -9.09 1.06
C LEU A 65 -5.32 -8.54 -0.35
N SER A 66 -5.12 -7.24 -0.55
CA SER A 66 -5.20 -6.58 -1.85
C SER A 66 -4.26 -7.22 -2.88
N THR A 67 -2.99 -7.36 -2.52
CA THR A 67 -1.97 -7.94 -3.42
C THR A 67 -2.12 -9.46 -3.56
N LEU A 68 -2.66 -10.17 -2.58
CA LEU A 68 -3.05 -11.58 -2.70
C LEU A 68 -4.14 -11.77 -3.76
N ILE A 69 -5.21 -10.98 -3.67
CA ILE A 69 -6.30 -10.97 -4.67
C ILE A 69 -5.75 -10.55 -6.03
N GLY A 70 -4.91 -9.51 -6.08
CA GLY A 70 -4.27 -9.05 -7.30
C GLY A 70 -3.44 -10.15 -7.97
N GLY A 71 -2.60 -10.85 -7.23
CA GLY A 71 -1.77 -11.94 -7.75
C GLY A 71 -2.59 -13.13 -8.23
N ILE A 72 -3.55 -13.59 -7.44
CA ILE A 72 -4.35 -14.78 -7.78
C ILE A 72 -5.40 -14.44 -8.84
N ILE A 73 -6.28 -13.49 -8.56
CA ILE A 73 -7.43 -13.19 -9.43
C ILE A 73 -7.01 -12.20 -10.52
N GLY A 74 -6.24 -11.17 -10.17
CA GLY A 74 -5.88 -10.09 -11.08
C GLY A 74 -4.88 -10.50 -12.17
N HIS A 75 -4.04 -11.52 -11.92
CA HIS A 75 -3.01 -12.01 -12.84
C HIS A 75 -3.17 -13.49 -13.15
N ALA A 76 -3.00 -14.40 -12.17
CA ALA A 76 -2.94 -15.83 -12.43
C ALA A 76 -4.21 -16.42 -13.09
N PHE A 77 -5.40 -16.00 -12.64
CA PHE A 77 -6.68 -16.59 -13.04
C PHE A 77 -7.69 -15.59 -13.61
N LEU A 78 -7.26 -14.42 -14.03
CA LEU A 78 -8.16 -13.41 -14.60
C LEU A 78 -8.96 -13.95 -15.80
N TYR A 79 -8.37 -14.85 -16.59
CA TYR A 79 -9.04 -15.46 -17.73
C TYR A 79 -10.27 -16.30 -17.35
N ALA A 80 -10.37 -16.74 -16.10
CA ALA A 80 -11.44 -17.62 -15.61
C ALA A 80 -12.59 -16.88 -14.91
N VAL A 81 -12.46 -15.56 -14.70
CA VAL A 81 -13.44 -14.75 -13.97
C VAL A 81 -13.71 -13.42 -14.69
N PRO A 82 -14.88 -12.79 -14.48
CA PRO A 82 -15.15 -11.45 -14.95
C PRO A 82 -14.15 -10.43 -14.40
N PHE A 83 -13.86 -9.37 -15.18
CA PHE A 83 -12.88 -8.34 -14.84
C PHE A 83 -13.18 -7.62 -13.50
N GLU A 84 -14.45 -7.51 -13.17
CA GLU A 84 -14.97 -6.89 -11.94
C GLU A 84 -14.47 -7.59 -10.67
N PHE A 85 -14.01 -8.83 -10.77
CA PHE A 85 -13.41 -9.56 -9.64
C PHE A 85 -12.08 -8.96 -9.16
N LYS A 86 -11.47 -8.03 -9.90
CA LYS A 86 -10.36 -7.20 -9.43
C LYS A 86 -10.78 -6.15 -8.40
N LEU A 87 -12.05 -5.70 -8.44
CA LEU A 87 -12.54 -4.59 -7.65
C LEU A 87 -12.32 -4.76 -6.13
N PRO A 88 -12.61 -5.92 -5.50
CA PRO A 88 -12.34 -6.11 -4.08
C PRO A 88 -10.86 -5.90 -3.71
N GLY A 89 -9.93 -6.39 -4.53
CA GLY A 89 -8.49 -6.17 -4.32
C GLY A 89 -8.12 -4.69 -4.38
N TRP A 90 -8.61 -3.98 -5.37
CA TRP A 90 -8.38 -2.55 -5.54
C TRP A 90 -8.93 -1.72 -4.38
N MET A 91 -10.18 -1.99 -3.95
CA MET A 91 -10.79 -1.31 -2.81
C MET A 91 -10.01 -1.54 -1.51
N LEU A 92 -9.58 -2.77 -1.25
CA LEU A 92 -8.77 -3.09 -0.07
C LEU A 92 -7.45 -2.32 -0.07
N GLY A 93 -6.81 -2.18 -1.23
CA GLY A 93 -5.60 -1.35 -1.39
C GLY A 93 -5.84 0.11 -1.06
N MET A 94 -6.93 0.70 -1.56
CA MET A 94 -7.30 2.09 -1.28
C MET A 94 -7.60 2.31 0.21
N ILE A 95 -8.38 1.44 0.83
CA ILE A 95 -8.66 1.50 2.27
C ILE A 95 -7.37 1.36 3.09
N ALA A 96 -6.43 0.53 2.63
CA ALA A 96 -5.13 0.40 3.27
C ALA A 96 -4.35 1.71 3.26
N VAL A 97 -4.23 2.38 2.12
CA VAL A 97 -3.55 3.68 2.01
C VAL A 97 -4.19 4.70 2.94
N SER A 98 -5.52 4.80 2.94
CA SER A 98 -6.28 5.67 3.84
C SER A 98 -5.99 5.39 5.32
N ALA A 99 -5.85 4.13 5.72
CA ALA A 99 -5.47 3.78 7.10
C ALA A 99 -4.06 4.30 7.47
N LEU A 100 -3.09 4.25 6.55
CA LEU A 100 -1.75 4.79 6.79
C LEU A 100 -1.74 6.32 6.83
N GLU A 101 -2.56 6.98 6.00
CA GLU A 101 -2.78 8.43 6.07
C GLU A 101 -3.32 8.86 7.44
N GLN A 102 -4.32 8.15 7.96
CA GLN A 102 -4.86 8.41 9.30
C GLN A 102 -3.77 8.21 10.37
N ALA A 103 -2.96 7.14 10.27
CA ALA A 103 -1.86 6.90 11.19
C ALA A 103 -0.84 8.06 11.19
N SER A 104 -0.44 8.55 10.01
CA SER A 104 0.48 9.69 9.87
C SER A 104 -0.14 11.00 10.36
N THR A 105 -1.44 11.21 10.13
CA THR A 105 -2.18 12.38 10.63
C THR A 105 -2.22 12.41 12.15
N ILE A 106 -2.50 11.28 12.81
CA ILE A 106 -2.47 11.16 14.28
C ILE A 106 -1.07 11.45 14.81
N ARG A 107 -0.03 10.90 14.18
CA ARG A 107 1.37 11.16 14.56
C ARG A 107 1.73 12.64 14.46
N ALA A 108 1.27 13.29 13.40
CA ALA A 108 1.57 14.70 13.12
C ALA A 108 0.73 15.69 13.95
N LYS A 109 -0.33 15.23 14.61
CA LYS A 109 -1.30 16.05 15.36
C LYS A 109 -0.66 17.00 16.36
N VAL A 110 0.42 16.57 17.02
CA VAL A 110 1.17 17.41 17.98
C VAL A 110 1.71 18.71 17.36
N PHE A 111 1.99 18.71 16.06
CA PHE A 111 2.50 19.86 15.32
C PHE A 111 1.43 20.57 14.50
N LEU A 112 0.37 19.88 14.10
CA LEU A 112 -0.72 20.42 13.31
C LEU A 112 -1.79 21.12 14.15
N GLY A 113 -1.96 20.67 15.40
CA GLY A 113 -3.11 21.00 16.23
C GLY A 113 -4.35 20.18 15.85
N GLU A 114 -5.31 20.16 16.78
CA GLU A 114 -6.53 19.34 16.71
C GLU A 114 -7.38 19.62 15.46
N LYS A 115 -7.65 20.92 15.19
CA LYS A 115 -8.55 21.32 14.09
C LYS A 115 -8.00 20.89 12.72
N THR A 116 -6.70 21.12 12.49
CA THR A 116 -6.05 20.75 11.22
C THR A 116 -5.99 19.23 11.05
N ALA A 117 -5.66 18.49 12.11
CA ALA A 117 -5.63 17.04 12.05
C ALA A 117 -7.02 16.45 11.74
N LYS A 118 -8.10 16.95 12.38
CA LYS A 118 -9.47 16.55 12.04
C LYS A 118 -9.84 16.89 10.60
N PHE A 119 -9.49 18.08 10.11
CA PHE A 119 -9.76 18.46 8.73
C PHE A 119 -9.08 17.47 7.74
N ILE A 120 -7.79 17.14 7.95
CA ILE A 120 -7.08 16.16 7.10
C ILE A 120 -7.76 14.79 7.19
N SER A 121 -8.18 14.35 8.38
CA SER A 121 -8.89 13.06 8.56
C SER A 121 -10.22 13.03 7.80
N TYR A 122 -11.01 14.09 7.85
CA TYR A 122 -12.27 14.18 7.08
C TYR A 122 -12.02 14.25 5.57
N LEU A 123 -10.99 14.98 5.13
CA LEU A 123 -10.57 15.02 3.72
C LEU A 123 -10.21 13.62 3.21
N ASN A 124 -9.44 12.85 3.98
CA ASN A 124 -9.08 11.47 3.66
C ASN A 124 -10.33 10.60 3.47
N ILE A 125 -11.29 10.65 4.42
CA ILE A 125 -12.52 9.86 4.33
C ILE A 125 -13.37 10.28 3.11
N ALA A 126 -13.50 11.57 2.86
CA ALA A 126 -14.27 12.09 1.75
C ALA A 126 -13.65 11.70 0.39
N GLU A 127 -12.33 11.85 0.26
CA GLU A 127 -11.56 11.46 -0.92
C GLU A 127 -11.69 9.96 -1.19
N LEU A 128 -11.44 9.11 -0.19
CA LEU A 128 -11.59 7.65 -0.29
C LEU A 128 -13.01 7.27 -0.74
N THR A 129 -14.04 7.89 -0.15
CA THR A 129 -15.44 7.60 -0.49
C THR A 129 -15.74 7.93 -1.94
N LEU A 130 -15.31 9.10 -2.40
CA LEU A 130 -15.46 9.52 -3.79
C LEU A 130 -14.69 8.62 -4.76
N ALA A 131 -13.46 8.27 -4.41
CA ALA A 131 -12.62 7.42 -5.23
C ALA A 131 -13.19 5.99 -5.35
N ILE A 132 -13.67 5.40 -4.24
CA ILE A 132 -14.34 4.09 -4.26
C ILE A 132 -15.64 4.13 -5.07
N TRP A 133 -16.46 5.19 -4.90
CA TRP A 133 -17.67 5.36 -5.69
C TRP A 133 -17.36 5.43 -7.18
N PHE A 134 -16.41 6.27 -7.58
CA PHE A 134 -16.03 6.42 -8.98
C PHE A 134 -15.43 5.12 -9.54
N LEU A 135 -14.55 4.45 -8.79
CA LEU A 135 -13.97 3.16 -9.16
C LEU A 135 -15.06 2.10 -9.39
N SER A 136 -16.05 2.02 -8.50
CA SER A 136 -17.15 1.04 -8.58
C SER A 136 -18.05 1.24 -9.78
N THR A 137 -18.18 2.48 -10.27
CA THR A 137 -19.04 2.81 -11.41
C THR A 137 -18.31 2.73 -12.74
N THR A 138 -16.98 2.93 -12.76
CA THR A 138 -16.20 3.02 -14.01
C THR A 138 -15.26 1.84 -14.24
N LEU A 139 -14.88 1.10 -13.19
CA LEU A 139 -13.83 0.07 -13.20
C LEU A 139 -12.50 0.60 -13.76
N TRP A 140 -12.25 1.91 -13.64
CA TRP A 140 -11.09 2.57 -14.19
C TRP A 140 -9.92 2.57 -13.20
N PHE A 141 -8.96 1.66 -13.40
CA PHE A 141 -7.83 1.42 -12.49
C PHE A 141 -6.99 2.66 -12.15
N PRO A 142 -6.76 3.65 -13.06
CA PRO A 142 -6.02 4.86 -12.69
C PRO A 142 -6.57 5.63 -11.48
N VAL A 143 -7.84 5.44 -11.10
CA VAL A 143 -8.38 6.01 -9.84
C VAL A 143 -7.63 5.48 -8.63
N VAL A 144 -7.27 4.18 -8.63
CA VAL A 144 -6.49 3.55 -7.55
C VAL A 144 -5.08 4.16 -7.49
N GLU A 145 -4.48 4.41 -8.64
CA GLU A 145 -3.15 5.03 -8.75
C GLU A 145 -3.17 6.48 -8.27
N ILE A 146 -4.19 7.26 -8.68
CA ILE A 146 -4.37 8.68 -8.28
C ILE A 146 -4.60 8.77 -6.76
N HIS A 147 -5.51 7.95 -6.21
CA HIS A 147 -5.75 7.87 -4.75
C HIS A 147 -4.47 7.53 -4.00
N SER A 148 -3.73 6.50 -4.45
CA SER A 148 -2.47 6.10 -3.82
C SER A 148 -1.41 7.20 -3.89
N ALA A 149 -1.28 7.87 -5.05
CA ALA A 149 -0.36 8.99 -5.21
C ALA A 149 -0.75 10.18 -4.31
N PHE A 150 -2.03 10.52 -4.24
CA PHE A 150 -2.55 11.54 -3.33
C PHE A 150 -2.18 11.20 -1.88
N GLY A 151 -2.51 10.00 -1.42
CA GLY A 151 -2.22 9.57 -0.05
C GLY A 151 -0.74 9.60 0.29
N PHE A 152 0.10 8.94 -0.52
CA PHE A 152 1.53 8.85 -0.21
C PHE A 152 2.28 10.15 -0.42
N LEU A 153 2.03 10.91 -1.49
CA LEU A 153 2.84 12.07 -1.86
C LEU A 153 2.32 13.39 -1.28
N LEU A 154 0.99 13.55 -1.16
CA LEU A 154 0.41 14.82 -0.72
C LEU A 154 0.00 14.81 0.75
N ILE A 155 -0.22 13.65 1.36
CA ILE A 155 -0.59 13.55 2.77
C ILE A 155 0.54 12.94 3.60
N ILE A 156 0.89 11.66 3.38
CA ILE A 156 1.83 10.95 4.25
C ILE A 156 3.22 11.58 4.19
N MET A 157 3.76 11.80 2.99
CA MET A 157 5.11 12.30 2.82
C MET A 157 5.33 13.69 3.48
N PRO A 158 4.48 14.71 3.28
CA PRO A 158 4.65 16.01 3.95
C PRO A 158 4.54 15.91 5.48
N LEU A 159 3.63 15.09 5.99
CA LEU A 159 3.47 14.87 7.43
C LEU A 159 4.70 14.19 8.04
N GLU A 160 5.23 13.18 7.38
CA GLU A 160 6.43 12.47 7.85
C GLU A 160 7.70 13.33 7.70
N ILE A 161 7.80 14.19 6.68
CA ILE A 161 8.87 15.18 6.57
C ILE A 161 8.79 16.16 7.74
N MET A 162 7.61 16.70 8.04
CA MET A 162 7.41 17.61 9.18
C MET A 162 7.81 16.94 10.49
N LEU A 163 7.39 15.71 10.74
CA LEU A 163 7.76 14.92 11.92
C LEU A 163 9.28 14.71 12.00
N TRP A 164 9.90 14.33 10.89
CA TRP A 164 11.35 14.11 10.86
C TRP A 164 12.15 15.39 11.10
N VAL A 165 11.76 16.49 10.46
CA VAL A 165 12.47 17.78 10.61
C VAL A 165 12.31 18.33 12.03
N LYS A 166 11.08 18.33 12.59
CA LYS A 166 10.79 18.93 13.89
C LYS A 166 11.22 18.09 15.09
N SER A 167 11.16 16.77 15.00
CA SER A 167 11.43 15.86 16.13
C SER A 167 12.56 14.86 15.90
N ARG A 168 13.21 14.88 14.72
CA ARG A 168 14.23 13.90 14.33
C ARG A 168 13.76 12.44 14.50
N ASN A 169 12.46 12.22 14.32
CA ASN A 169 11.82 10.93 14.55
C ASN A 169 12.33 9.86 13.57
N ALA A 170 13.01 8.84 14.09
CA ALA A 170 13.56 7.75 13.29
C ALA A 170 12.47 6.89 12.62
N ALA A 171 11.24 6.85 13.17
CA ALA A 171 10.12 6.17 12.53
C ALA A 171 9.71 6.89 11.24
N SER A 172 9.61 8.23 11.27
CA SER A 172 9.29 9.03 10.09
C SER A 172 10.35 8.90 9.00
N ARG A 173 11.63 8.88 9.38
CA ARG A 173 12.72 8.64 8.42
C ARG A 173 12.54 7.30 7.69
N ASP A 174 12.22 6.23 8.40
CA ASP A 174 12.06 4.92 7.77
C ASP A 174 10.81 4.87 6.87
N ILE A 175 9.70 5.53 7.27
CA ILE A 175 8.51 5.67 6.41
C ILE A 175 8.85 6.45 5.14
N LEU A 176 9.60 7.56 5.25
CA LEU A 176 10.04 8.34 4.08
C LEU A 176 10.91 7.50 3.13
N PHE A 177 11.83 6.68 3.65
CA PHE A 177 12.56 5.72 2.81
C PHE A 177 11.63 4.71 2.14
N GLY A 178 10.58 4.26 2.83
CA GLY A 178 9.55 3.43 2.22
C GLY A 178 8.84 4.13 1.06
N ILE A 179 8.48 5.41 1.23
CA ILE A 179 7.85 6.20 0.17
C ILE A 179 8.81 6.39 -1.02
N LEU A 180 10.11 6.59 -0.80
CA LEU A 180 11.08 6.66 -1.89
C LEU A 180 11.13 5.36 -2.71
N TRP A 181 11.01 4.19 -2.08
CA TRP A 181 10.89 2.92 -2.80
C TRP A 181 9.56 2.81 -3.57
N LEU A 182 8.44 3.35 -3.05
CA LEU A 182 7.18 3.42 -3.81
C LEU A 182 7.31 4.34 -5.03
N VAL A 183 7.99 5.48 -4.89
CA VAL A 183 8.28 6.36 -6.05
C VAL A 183 9.11 5.62 -7.09
N ALA A 184 10.13 4.85 -6.68
CA ALA A 184 10.90 4.02 -7.60
C ALA A 184 10.03 2.96 -8.29
N ALA A 185 9.07 2.34 -7.57
CA ALA A 185 8.10 1.41 -8.14
C ALA A 185 7.22 2.07 -9.22
N VAL A 186 6.70 3.27 -8.94
CA VAL A 186 5.89 4.06 -9.88
C VAL A 186 6.73 4.45 -11.10
N LEU A 187 7.96 4.91 -10.92
CA LEU A 187 8.87 5.26 -12.02
C LEU A 187 9.16 4.04 -12.89
N ALA A 188 9.46 2.87 -12.31
CA ALA A 188 9.66 1.64 -13.07
C ALA A 188 8.42 1.28 -13.90
N HIS A 189 7.22 1.46 -13.33
CA HIS A 189 5.94 1.21 -14.00
C HIS A 189 5.67 2.20 -15.14
N ILE A 190 5.85 3.51 -14.93
CA ILE A 190 5.60 4.55 -15.93
C ILE A 190 6.61 4.46 -17.09
N LEU A 191 7.89 4.27 -16.77
CA LEU A 191 8.97 4.18 -17.75
C LEU A 191 9.03 2.81 -18.43
N LYS A 192 8.14 1.85 -18.05
CA LYS A 192 8.08 0.49 -18.60
C LYS A 192 9.43 -0.24 -18.54
N ILE A 193 10.20 -0.04 -17.46
CA ILE A 193 11.52 -0.67 -17.29
C ILE A 193 11.32 -2.18 -17.15
N SER A 194 11.81 -2.95 -18.13
CA SER A 194 11.67 -4.41 -18.19
C SER A 194 13.00 -5.06 -18.60
N PHE A 195 13.31 -6.23 -18.03
CA PHE A 195 14.50 -7.01 -18.38
C PHE A 195 14.19 -8.18 -19.31
N GLY A 196 13.00 -8.21 -19.87
CA GLY A 196 12.52 -9.23 -20.79
C GLY A 196 11.05 -9.56 -20.57
N VAL A 197 10.52 -10.49 -21.38
CA VAL A 197 9.10 -10.86 -21.33
C VAL A 197 8.69 -11.49 -20.00
N TRP A 198 9.63 -12.20 -19.33
CA TRP A 198 9.39 -12.87 -18.04
C TRP A 198 9.67 -12.00 -16.81
N PHE A 199 10.30 -10.83 -16.99
CA PHE A 199 10.59 -9.91 -15.90
C PHE A 199 10.26 -8.48 -16.34
N SER A 200 9.00 -8.16 -16.21
CA SER A 200 8.39 -6.93 -16.69
C SER A 200 8.50 -5.78 -15.68
N PHE A 201 8.08 -4.61 -16.08
CA PHE A 201 8.00 -3.43 -15.20
C PHE A 201 7.08 -3.63 -14.00
N PHE A 202 6.08 -4.52 -14.06
CA PHE A 202 5.28 -4.90 -12.92
C PHE A 202 6.10 -5.65 -11.87
N ASP A 203 6.94 -6.59 -12.32
CA ASP A 203 7.78 -7.40 -11.43
C ASP A 203 8.77 -6.52 -10.67
N ILE A 204 9.40 -5.59 -11.39
CA ILE A 204 10.32 -4.60 -10.82
C ILE A 204 9.59 -3.70 -9.81
N ALA A 205 8.40 -3.21 -10.15
CA ALA A 205 7.57 -2.41 -9.24
C ALA A 205 7.22 -3.20 -7.98
N HIS A 206 6.82 -4.47 -8.09
CA HIS A 206 6.53 -5.32 -6.94
C HIS A 206 7.75 -5.53 -6.02
N LEU A 207 8.96 -5.70 -6.58
CA LEU A 207 10.18 -5.79 -5.76
C LEU A 207 10.46 -4.49 -5.00
N PHE A 208 10.29 -3.33 -5.64
CA PHE A 208 10.38 -2.05 -4.95
C PHE A 208 9.28 -1.88 -3.89
N MET A 209 8.06 -2.36 -4.15
CA MET A 209 6.99 -2.41 -3.15
C MET A 209 7.37 -3.28 -1.95
N CYS A 210 8.02 -4.43 -2.14
CA CYS A 210 8.53 -5.25 -1.03
C CYS A 210 9.52 -4.45 -0.15
N ALA A 211 10.47 -3.74 -0.77
CA ALA A 211 11.42 -2.90 -0.04
C ALA A 211 10.71 -1.74 0.68
N ALA A 212 9.70 -1.14 0.05
CA ALA A 212 8.87 -0.10 0.64
C ALA A 212 8.13 -0.61 1.87
N MET A 213 7.41 -1.74 1.75
CA MET A 213 6.66 -2.33 2.86
C MET A 213 7.57 -2.69 4.02
N TRP A 214 8.77 -3.21 3.74
CA TRP A 214 9.77 -3.48 4.77
C TRP A 214 10.18 -2.22 5.53
N LYS A 215 10.44 -1.12 4.84
CA LYS A 215 10.82 0.17 5.44
C LYS A 215 9.67 0.80 6.23
N ILE A 216 8.46 0.79 5.70
CA ILE A 216 7.27 1.29 6.40
C ILE A 216 7.01 0.47 7.68
N MET A 217 7.18 -0.87 7.63
CA MET A 217 7.09 -1.73 8.82
C MET A 217 8.12 -1.33 9.89
N GLN A 218 9.38 -1.11 9.50
CA GLN A 218 10.42 -0.66 10.44
C GLN A 218 10.06 0.67 11.10
N GLY A 219 9.45 1.59 10.34
CA GLY A 219 8.94 2.86 10.87
C GLY A 219 7.77 2.65 11.83
N ALA A 220 6.76 1.87 11.42
CA ALA A 220 5.57 1.60 12.22
C ALA A 220 5.87 0.83 13.52
N ALA A 221 6.93 0.03 13.55
CA ALA A 221 7.36 -0.72 14.73
C ALA A 221 8.03 0.13 15.81
N LYS A 222 8.47 1.34 15.50
CA LYS A 222 9.16 2.22 16.45
C LYS A 222 8.17 2.95 17.34
N LYS A 223 8.48 2.99 18.65
CA LYS A 223 7.72 3.81 19.60
C LYS A 223 7.83 5.29 19.22
N LEU A 224 6.72 6.00 19.29
CA LEU A 224 6.72 7.46 19.15
C LEU A 224 7.49 8.08 20.32
N PRO A 225 8.21 9.21 20.12
CA PRO A 225 8.76 10.00 21.22
C PRO A 225 7.64 10.34 22.23
N ASP A 226 7.95 10.36 23.52
CA ASP A 226 6.94 10.50 24.59
C ASP A 226 6.05 11.74 24.42
N GLN A 227 6.58 12.85 23.92
CA GLN A 227 5.81 14.06 23.61
C GLN A 227 4.77 13.84 22.50
N VAL A 228 5.10 13.04 21.48
CA VAL A 228 4.19 12.71 20.38
C VAL A 228 3.19 11.64 20.81
N ALA A 229 3.62 10.69 21.63
CA ALA A 229 2.76 9.63 22.18
C ALA A 229 1.68 10.18 23.09
N PHE A 230 2.01 11.13 23.97
CA PHE A 230 1.07 11.73 24.92
C PHE A 230 -0.11 12.44 24.22
N VAL A 231 0.16 13.18 23.15
CA VAL A 231 -0.88 13.91 22.40
C VAL A 231 -1.70 12.95 21.52
N ALA A 232 -1.08 11.91 20.97
CA ALA A 232 -1.76 10.92 20.13
C ALA A 232 -2.74 10.03 20.92
N ASP A 233 -2.44 9.76 22.19
CA ASP A 233 -3.24 8.87 23.05
C ASP A 233 -4.46 9.57 23.69
N GLN A 234 -4.46 10.91 23.77
CA GLN A 234 -5.52 11.70 24.41
C GLN A 234 -6.71 12.05 23.52
N SER A 235 -6.69 11.71 22.25
CA SER A 235 -7.74 12.11 21.31
C SER A 235 -8.08 11.00 20.33
N PRO A 236 -9.13 10.21 20.59
CA PRO A 236 -9.72 9.39 19.54
C PRO A 236 -10.15 10.32 18.41
N LEU A 237 -9.66 10.07 17.21
CA LEU A 237 -10.30 10.57 16.00
C LEU A 237 -11.65 9.84 15.92
N VAL A 238 -12.73 10.55 15.83
CA VAL A 238 -14.14 10.13 15.81
C VAL A 238 -14.36 8.89 14.97
#